data_9d126a2da4a528e567d3db63c2d5429b
#
_entry.id   9d126a2da4a528e567d3db63c2d5429b
#
_cell.length_a   1.000
_cell.length_b   1.000
_cell.length_c   1.000
_cell.angle_alpha   90.00
_cell.angle_beta   90.00
_cell.angle_gamma   90.00
#
_symmetry.space_group_name_H-M   'P 1'
#
loop_
_entity.id
_entity.type
_entity.pdbx_description
1 polymer ?
#
loop_
_entity_poly.entity_id
_entity_poly.type
_entity_poly.pdbx_seq_one_letter_code
_entity_poly.pdbx_strand_id
1 'polypeptide(L)'
;MTVWTSIASWFGLAPVEPKRGRQYASAGGGATAKPVTFDSAMTVSAVFACIRLLAETVSSLPLNMYKLDAEGNRTLETKHELIKLLKHRPNRRQTRIEFFEQLMLNLVSSGNAYVLLGYVGKRLVSLQVINSGSIEPELLANGDLVYHWTQSDGTRKTLTEAEVWHVRLFGNGLVGLSPLAHAKKAVGVALAGDDKITHLMSNGAKPTGTLLAANWPTKEQRDALRTEMNGLINGDQTELAVLGGGMKFQAMSLTPEDLELLATRRFSLEEIARVFGVP
;
A
#
# COMPACT_ATOMS: atom_id res chain seq x y z
N MET A 1 3.76 -32.13 24.16
CA MET A 1 4.35 -31.74 22.88
C MET A 1 3.93 -32.78 21.85
N THR A 2 2.99 -32.43 21.03
CA THR A 2 2.34 -33.35 20.07
C THR A 2 3.19 -33.49 18.82
N VAL A 3 3.25 -34.69 18.25
CA VAL A 3 4.03 -35.09 17.04
C VAL A 3 3.81 -34.15 15.83
N TRP A 4 2.69 -33.44 15.80
CA TRP A 4 2.35 -32.46 14.76
C TRP A 4 3.23 -31.22 14.74
N THR A 5 3.75 -30.75 15.88
CA THR A 5 4.64 -29.58 15.94
C THR A 5 6.02 -29.88 15.35
N SER A 6 6.47 -31.12 15.40
CA SER A 6 7.78 -31.51 14.85
C SER A 6 7.76 -31.67 13.33
N ILE A 7 6.62 -32.04 12.73
CA ILE A 7 6.48 -32.18 11.28
C ILE A 7 6.35 -30.79 10.62
N ALA A 8 5.62 -29.88 11.24
CA ALA A 8 5.47 -28.51 10.75
C ALA A 8 6.81 -27.74 10.72
N SER A 9 7.69 -27.96 11.69
CA SER A 9 9.01 -27.33 11.72
C SER A 9 9.95 -27.84 10.63
N TRP A 10 9.80 -29.10 10.20
CA TRP A 10 10.63 -29.71 9.15
C TRP A 10 10.29 -29.16 7.74
N PHE A 11 9.04 -28.71 7.52
CA PHE A 11 8.61 -28.05 6.29
C PHE A 11 8.71 -26.50 6.34
N GLY A 12 9.39 -25.93 7.34
CA GLY A 12 9.49 -24.46 7.46
C GLY A 12 8.17 -23.76 7.81
N LEU A 13 7.14 -24.51 8.18
CA LEU A 13 5.84 -24.01 8.63
C LEU A 13 5.91 -23.80 10.15
N ALA A 14 6.66 -22.79 10.58
CA ALA A 14 6.56 -22.34 11.98
C ALA A 14 5.15 -21.84 12.25
N PRO A 15 4.53 -22.19 13.40
CA PRO A 15 3.26 -21.59 13.79
C PRO A 15 3.45 -20.07 13.83
N VAL A 16 2.68 -19.36 13.01
CA VAL A 16 2.71 -17.90 12.99
C VAL A 16 2.02 -17.45 14.27
N GLU A 17 2.80 -17.08 15.29
CA GLU A 17 2.26 -16.38 16.44
C GLU A 17 1.53 -15.11 15.96
N PRO A 18 0.29 -14.87 16.41
CA PRO A 18 -0.45 -13.66 16.04
C PRO A 18 0.24 -12.46 16.68
N LYS A 19 1.10 -11.79 15.93
CA LYS A 19 1.66 -10.50 16.35
C LYS A 19 0.56 -9.46 16.30
N ARG A 20 0.23 -8.93 17.48
CA ARG A 20 -0.66 -7.78 17.68
C ARG A 20 -0.32 -6.68 16.67
N GLY A 21 -1.37 -6.19 15.98
CA GLY A 21 -1.35 -5.01 15.12
C GLY A 21 -0.15 -4.98 14.17
N ARG A 22 -0.30 -5.45 12.94
CA ARG A 22 0.74 -5.24 11.93
C ARG A 22 0.86 -3.74 11.60
N GLN A 23 1.52 -3.00 12.49
CA GLN A 23 2.46 -2.00 11.98
C GLN A 23 3.40 -2.79 11.09
N TYR A 24 3.43 -2.49 9.80
CA TYR A 24 4.42 -3.03 8.89
C TYR A 24 5.80 -2.64 9.41
N ALA A 25 6.35 -3.46 10.32
CA ALA A 25 7.61 -3.17 10.97
C ALA A 25 8.69 -3.09 9.92
N SER A 26 9.41 -1.99 9.92
CA SER A 26 10.58 -1.71 9.11
C SER A 26 11.63 -2.79 9.34
N ALA A 27 11.73 -3.77 8.46
CA ALA A 27 12.88 -4.65 8.39
C ALA A 27 13.84 -4.07 7.34
N GLY A 28 14.97 -3.52 7.80
CA GLY A 28 16.13 -3.26 6.98
C GLY A 28 16.09 -2.01 6.11
N GLY A 29 15.91 -0.85 6.71
CA GLY A 29 16.29 0.43 6.11
C GLY A 29 17.17 1.18 7.11
N GLY A 30 18.24 1.81 6.65
CA GLY A 30 19.06 2.67 7.50
C GLY A 30 18.19 3.74 8.19
N ALA A 31 18.68 4.33 9.27
CA ALA A 31 17.98 5.18 10.23
C ALA A 31 17.22 6.41 9.67
N THR A 32 17.07 6.57 8.35
CA THR A 32 16.45 7.72 7.67
C THR A 32 15.28 7.36 6.74
N ALA A 33 14.94 6.08 6.55
CA ALA A 33 13.84 5.71 5.65
C ALA A 33 12.49 5.86 6.36
N LYS A 34 11.60 6.68 5.82
CA LYS A 34 10.20 6.80 6.26
C LYS A 34 9.51 5.44 6.21
N PRO A 35 8.71 5.06 7.23
CA PRO A 35 7.98 3.79 7.22
C PRO A 35 6.96 3.78 6.08
N VAL A 36 6.96 2.71 5.29
CA VAL A 36 5.96 2.50 4.26
C VAL A 36 4.68 2.00 4.95
N THR A 37 3.69 2.87 5.04
CA THR A 37 2.32 2.59 5.50
C THR A 37 1.40 2.42 4.30
N PHE A 38 0.14 1.98 4.52
CA PHE A 38 -0.87 1.95 3.46
C PHE A 38 -1.06 3.35 2.85
N ASP A 39 -1.23 4.37 3.69
CA ASP A 39 -1.47 5.74 3.23
C ASP A 39 -0.28 6.30 2.44
N SER A 40 0.96 6.10 2.91
CA SER A 40 2.15 6.53 2.16
C SER A 40 2.33 5.76 0.86
N ALA A 41 2.00 4.46 0.82
CA ALA A 41 2.05 3.68 -0.41
C ALA A 41 1.03 4.17 -1.45
N MET A 42 -0.17 4.58 -1.02
CA MET A 42 -1.21 5.11 -1.91
C MET A 42 -0.85 6.47 -2.52
N THR A 43 0.15 7.19 -1.99
CA THR A 43 0.67 8.41 -2.66
C THR A 43 1.52 8.08 -3.89
N VAL A 44 2.04 6.85 -4.00
CA VAL A 44 2.76 6.40 -5.20
C VAL A 44 1.74 6.09 -6.30
N SER A 45 1.78 6.86 -7.38
CA SER A 45 0.81 6.80 -8.48
C SER A 45 0.65 5.40 -9.09
N ALA A 46 1.72 4.62 -9.19
CA ALA A 46 1.69 3.25 -9.70
C ALA A 46 0.92 2.31 -8.76
N VAL A 47 1.11 2.42 -7.45
CA VAL A 47 0.36 1.62 -6.46
C VAL A 47 -1.12 1.92 -6.55
N PHE A 48 -1.46 3.23 -6.54
CA PHE A 48 -2.84 3.67 -6.68
C PHE A 48 -3.48 3.17 -7.97
N ALA A 49 -2.78 3.30 -9.10
CA ALA A 49 -3.27 2.87 -10.41
C ALA A 49 -3.51 1.35 -10.47
N CYS A 50 -2.58 0.54 -9.95
CA CYS A 50 -2.73 -0.92 -9.92
C CYS A 50 -3.92 -1.35 -9.05
N ILE A 51 -4.03 -0.82 -7.83
CA ILE A 51 -5.13 -1.16 -6.92
C ILE A 51 -6.48 -0.73 -7.53
N ARG A 52 -6.54 0.47 -8.07
CA ARG A 52 -7.74 1.02 -8.71
C ARG A 52 -8.16 0.17 -9.91
N LEU A 53 -7.23 -0.16 -10.81
CA LEU A 53 -7.51 -0.96 -12.00
C LEU A 53 -8.10 -2.32 -11.63
N LEU A 54 -7.50 -3.02 -10.66
CA LEU A 54 -7.99 -4.32 -10.19
C LEU A 54 -9.37 -4.20 -9.53
N ALA A 55 -9.57 -3.18 -8.70
CA ALA A 55 -10.84 -2.96 -8.00
C ALA A 55 -11.98 -2.61 -8.98
N GLU A 56 -11.78 -1.66 -9.88
CA GLU A 56 -12.76 -1.25 -10.90
C GLU A 56 -13.07 -2.39 -11.88
N THR A 57 -12.05 -3.14 -12.31
CA THR A 57 -12.24 -4.27 -13.22
C THR A 57 -13.14 -5.33 -12.59
N VAL A 58 -12.82 -5.79 -11.38
CA VAL A 58 -13.61 -6.83 -10.70
C VAL A 58 -15.02 -6.34 -10.34
N SER A 59 -15.15 -5.10 -9.88
CA SER A 59 -16.46 -4.53 -9.50
C SER A 59 -17.40 -4.37 -10.69
N SER A 60 -16.87 -4.14 -11.90
CA SER A 60 -17.66 -3.98 -13.13
C SER A 60 -18.14 -5.30 -13.74
N LEU A 61 -17.48 -6.43 -13.42
CA LEU A 61 -17.83 -7.74 -13.99
C LEU A 61 -19.25 -8.17 -13.61
N PRO A 62 -20.04 -8.72 -14.57
CA PRO A 62 -21.37 -9.23 -14.28
C PRO A 62 -21.28 -10.46 -13.38
N LEU A 63 -21.98 -10.44 -12.26
CA LEU A 63 -22.07 -11.57 -11.33
C LEU A 63 -23.36 -12.34 -11.59
N ASN A 64 -23.26 -13.62 -11.98
CA ASN A 64 -24.39 -14.50 -12.16
C ASN A 64 -24.32 -15.69 -11.21
N MET A 65 -25.47 -16.10 -10.69
CA MET A 65 -25.61 -17.27 -9.84
C MET A 65 -26.22 -18.39 -10.68
N TYR A 66 -25.68 -19.59 -10.54
CA TYR A 66 -26.16 -20.79 -11.26
C TYR A 66 -26.50 -21.86 -10.23
N LYS A 67 -27.62 -22.56 -10.50
CA LYS A 67 -27.98 -23.80 -9.81
C LYS A 67 -27.46 -24.96 -10.64
N LEU A 68 -26.80 -25.92 -9.98
CA LEU A 68 -26.41 -27.19 -10.58
C LEU A 68 -27.49 -28.22 -10.34
N ASP A 69 -27.89 -28.97 -11.37
CA ASP A 69 -28.71 -30.15 -11.23
C ASP A 69 -27.86 -31.40 -10.87
N ALA A 70 -28.49 -32.52 -10.66
CA ALA A 70 -27.80 -33.79 -10.34
C ALA A 70 -26.86 -34.25 -11.43
N GLU A 71 -27.13 -33.89 -12.67
CA GLU A 71 -26.37 -34.21 -13.89
C GLU A 71 -25.24 -33.22 -14.15
N GLY A 72 -25.11 -32.15 -13.34
CA GLY A 72 -24.06 -31.12 -13.46
C GLY A 72 -24.37 -29.98 -14.44
N ASN A 73 -25.59 -29.92 -15.00
CA ASN A 73 -25.99 -28.84 -15.89
C ASN A 73 -26.22 -27.54 -15.07
N ARG A 74 -25.90 -26.43 -15.71
CA ARG A 74 -25.99 -25.09 -15.09
C ARG A 74 -27.26 -24.37 -15.55
N THR A 75 -28.16 -24.07 -14.61
CA THR A 75 -29.32 -23.22 -14.87
C THR A 75 -29.18 -21.89 -14.11
N LEU A 76 -29.50 -20.78 -14.80
CA LEU A 76 -29.40 -19.45 -14.18
C LEU A 76 -30.39 -19.32 -13.03
N GLU A 77 -29.89 -19.09 -11.81
CA GLU A 77 -30.72 -18.87 -10.64
C GLU A 77 -31.04 -17.36 -10.51
N THR A 78 -32.34 -17.04 -10.45
CA THR A 78 -32.81 -15.66 -10.40
C THR A 78 -33.56 -15.32 -9.11
N LYS A 79 -33.91 -16.33 -8.31
CA LYS A 79 -34.79 -16.15 -7.12
C LYS A 79 -34.04 -16.18 -5.80
N HIS A 80 -32.78 -16.60 -5.78
CA HIS A 80 -32.02 -16.71 -4.55
C HIS A 80 -31.80 -15.34 -3.89
N GLU A 81 -31.89 -15.27 -2.56
CA GLU A 81 -31.80 -14.01 -1.79
C GLU A 81 -30.44 -13.30 -1.95
N LEU A 82 -29.36 -14.07 -2.05
CA LEU A 82 -28.01 -13.54 -2.31
C LEU A 82 -27.92 -12.70 -3.59
N ILE A 83 -28.76 -12.99 -4.60
CA ILE A 83 -28.74 -12.25 -5.86
C ILE A 83 -29.07 -10.78 -5.62
N LYS A 84 -30.06 -10.49 -4.76
CA LYS A 84 -30.44 -9.11 -4.44
C LYS A 84 -29.29 -8.37 -3.76
N LEU A 85 -28.57 -9.03 -2.86
CA LEU A 85 -27.44 -8.44 -2.15
C LEU A 85 -26.25 -8.25 -3.08
N LEU A 86 -25.87 -9.26 -3.85
CA LEU A 86 -24.68 -9.22 -4.68
C LEU A 86 -24.85 -8.45 -6.00
N LYS A 87 -26.06 -8.39 -6.58
CA LYS A 87 -26.32 -7.67 -7.84
C LYS A 87 -26.80 -6.24 -7.65
N HIS A 88 -27.47 -5.92 -6.54
CA HIS A 88 -28.08 -4.61 -6.37
C HIS A 88 -27.51 -3.85 -5.17
N ARG A 89 -27.89 -4.24 -3.94
CA ARG A 89 -27.50 -3.54 -2.72
C ARG A 89 -27.06 -4.52 -1.64
N PRO A 90 -25.76 -4.66 -1.41
CA PRO A 90 -25.22 -5.48 -0.33
C PRO A 90 -25.62 -5.00 1.05
N ASN A 91 -25.77 -3.69 1.22
CA ASN A 91 -26.18 -3.04 2.45
C ASN A 91 -26.91 -1.70 2.17
N ARG A 92 -27.35 -1.00 3.22
CA ARG A 92 -28.09 0.27 3.09
C ARG A 92 -27.25 1.43 2.54
N ARG A 93 -25.93 1.37 2.66
CA ARG A 93 -25.01 2.48 2.37
C ARG A 93 -24.31 2.36 1.03
N GLN A 94 -24.19 1.15 0.49
CA GLN A 94 -23.34 0.88 -0.68
C GLN A 94 -24.15 0.27 -1.82
N THR A 95 -23.79 0.66 -3.01
CA THR A 95 -24.13 -0.04 -4.24
C THR A 95 -23.26 -1.30 -4.38
N ARG A 96 -23.60 -2.17 -5.32
CA ARG A 96 -22.80 -3.35 -5.65
C ARG A 96 -21.35 -2.97 -6.01
N ILE A 97 -21.18 -1.94 -6.84
CA ILE A 97 -19.86 -1.51 -7.33
C ILE A 97 -18.99 -1.07 -6.15
N GLU A 98 -19.46 -0.13 -5.35
CA GLU A 98 -18.75 0.38 -4.16
C GLU A 98 -18.38 -0.74 -3.16
N PHE A 99 -19.26 -1.73 -3.01
CA PHE A 99 -18.99 -2.87 -2.15
C PHE A 99 -17.82 -3.72 -2.67
N PHE A 100 -17.83 -4.08 -3.96
CA PHE A 100 -16.75 -4.88 -4.56
C PHE A 100 -15.45 -4.09 -4.67
N GLU A 101 -15.51 -2.79 -4.93
CA GLU A 101 -14.32 -1.92 -4.89
C GLU A 101 -13.68 -1.90 -3.51
N GLN A 102 -14.48 -1.74 -2.44
CA GLN A 102 -13.98 -1.77 -1.07
C GLN A 102 -13.44 -3.15 -0.70
N LEU A 103 -14.12 -4.22 -1.11
CA LEU A 103 -13.66 -5.60 -0.91
C LEU A 103 -12.32 -5.81 -1.59
N MET A 104 -12.19 -5.41 -2.86
CA MET A 104 -10.95 -5.52 -3.63
C MET A 104 -9.83 -4.64 -3.07
N LEU A 105 -10.14 -3.44 -2.63
CA LEU A 105 -9.17 -2.56 -1.96
C LEU A 105 -8.53 -3.27 -0.75
N ASN A 106 -9.35 -3.85 0.12
CA ASN A 106 -8.84 -4.62 1.26
C ASN A 106 -8.06 -5.85 0.81
N LEU A 107 -8.58 -6.60 -0.16
CA LEU A 107 -7.98 -7.83 -0.65
C LEU A 107 -6.59 -7.57 -1.25
N VAL A 108 -6.48 -6.59 -2.13
CA VAL A 108 -5.22 -6.27 -2.84
C VAL A 108 -4.20 -5.59 -1.91
N SER A 109 -4.66 -4.81 -0.92
CA SER A 109 -3.75 -4.15 0.02
C SER A 109 -3.23 -5.08 1.12
N SER A 110 -4.11 -5.88 1.72
CA SER A 110 -3.78 -6.71 2.89
C SER A 110 -3.66 -8.22 2.59
N GLY A 111 -4.08 -8.66 1.39
CA GLY A 111 -4.21 -10.07 1.04
C GLY A 111 -5.49 -10.72 1.55
N ASN A 112 -6.29 -10.00 2.33
CA ASN A 112 -7.48 -10.51 3.00
C ASN A 112 -8.61 -9.48 2.92
N ALA A 113 -9.83 -9.94 2.67
CA ALA A 113 -11.02 -9.12 2.81
C ALA A 113 -12.05 -9.87 3.65
N TYR A 114 -12.66 -9.17 4.59
CA TYR A 114 -13.61 -9.74 5.52
C TYR A 114 -14.96 -9.04 5.34
N VAL A 115 -16.01 -9.84 5.21
CA VAL A 115 -17.37 -9.36 5.05
C VAL A 115 -18.21 -9.88 6.21
N LEU A 116 -18.76 -8.98 7.00
CA LEU A 116 -19.72 -9.31 8.04
C LEU A 116 -21.06 -9.68 7.39
N LEU A 117 -21.57 -10.84 7.76
CA LEU A 117 -22.85 -11.37 7.31
C LEU A 117 -23.94 -10.98 8.32
N GLY A 118 -24.84 -10.10 7.90
CA GLY A 118 -25.93 -9.65 8.76
C GLY A 118 -27.20 -10.49 8.54
N TYR A 119 -27.66 -11.16 9.59
CA TYR A 119 -28.84 -12.01 9.56
C TYR A 119 -30.03 -11.40 10.33
N VAL A 120 -31.23 -11.65 9.82
CA VAL A 120 -32.49 -11.49 10.58
C VAL A 120 -33.17 -12.86 10.64
N GLY A 121 -33.12 -13.48 11.81
CA GLY A 121 -33.44 -14.89 11.94
C GLY A 121 -32.48 -15.76 11.15
N LYS A 122 -32.96 -16.56 10.21
CA LYS A 122 -32.15 -17.39 9.32
C LYS A 122 -31.84 -16.73 7.96
N ARG A 123 -32.39 -15.54 7.74
CA ARG A 123 -32.29 -14.85 6.45
C ARG A 123 -31.11 -13.88 6.42
N LEU A 124 -30.23 -14.02 5.43
CA LEU A 124 -29.15 -13.07 5.17
C LEU A 124 -29.72 -11.77 4.57
N VAL A 125 -29.53 -10.64 5.25
CA VAL A 125 -30.10 -9.35 4.85
C VAL A 125 -29.08 -8.27 4.53
N SER A 126 -27.81 -8.46 4.91
CA SER A 126 -26.77 -7.48 4.62
C SER A 126 -25.40 -8.10 4.55
N LEU A 127 -24.52 -7.48 3.73
CA LEU A 127 -23.11 -7.76 3.60
C LEU A 127 -22.36 -6.46 3.86
N GLN A 128 -21.44 -6.46 4.82
CA GLN A 128 -20.66 -5.27 5.17
C GLN A 128 -19.17 -5.60 5.17
N VAL A 129 -18.39 -4.92 4.34
CA VAL A 129 -16.94 -5.06 4.35
C VAL A 129 -16.37 -4.46 5.63
N ILE A 130 -15.57 -5.24 6.34
CA ILE A 130 -14.81 -4.83 7.54
C ILE A 130 -13.40 -4.44 7.10
N ASN A 131 -12.85 -3.41 7.75
CA ASN A 131 -11.44 -3.05 7.54
C ASN A 131 -10.54 -4.21 7.97
N SER A 132 -9.70 -4.70 7.06
CA SER A 132 -8.81 -5.84 7.31
C SER A 132 -7.81 -5.60 8.45
N GLY A 133 -7.51 -4.34 8.78
CA GLY A 133 -6.65 -3.99 9.90
C GLY A 133 -7.31 -4.09 11.27
N SER A 134 -8.65 -4.21 11.32
CA SER A 134 -9.42 -4.28 12.58
C SER A 134 -9.89 -5.69 12.94
N ILE A 135 -9.55 -6.70 12.15
CA ILE A 135 -10.01 -8.08 12.34
C ILE A 135 -8.83 -9.06 12.21
N GLU A 136 -8.75 -10.01 13.14
CA GLU A 136 -7.70 -11.03 13.20
C GLU A 136 -8.31 -12.42 13.26
N PRO A 137 -8.00 -13.31 12.29
CA PRO A 137 -8.41 -14.70 12.34
C PRO A 137 -7.52 -15.51 13.29
N GLU A 138 -8.13 -16.36 14.09
CA GLU A 138 -7.46 -17.30 15.01
C GLU A 138 -8.01 -18.71 14.80
N LEU A 139 -7.11 -19.67 14.62
CA LEU A 139 -7.45 -21.08 14.58
C LEU A 139 -7.36 -21.65 16.00
N LEU A 140 -8.47 -22.07 16.55
CA LEU A 140 -8.57 -22.66 17.88
C LEU A 140 -7.97 -24.09 17.89
N ALA A 141 -7.65 -24.58 19.09
CA ALA A 141 -7.10 -25.93 19.27
C ALA A 141 -8.04 -27.07 18.83
N ASN A 142 -9.33 -26.81 18.77
CA ASN A 142 -10.35 -27.74 18.28
C ASN A 142 -10.51 -27.74 16.75
N GLY A 143 -9.79 -26.85 16.04
CA GLY A 143 -9.84 -26.70 14.60
C GLY A 143 -10.85 -25.64 14.11
N ASP A 144 -11.63 -25.03 14.99
CA ASP A 144 -12.56 -23.97 14.61
C ASP A 144 -11.83 -22.66 14.33
N LEU A 145 -12.26 -21.94 13.31
CA LEU A 145 -11.74 -20.62 12.98
C LEU A 145 -12.64 -19.54 13.57
N VAL A 146 -12.06 -18.65 14.34
CA VAL A 146 -12.74 -17.48 14.91
C VAL A 146 -12.07 -16.19 14.44
N TYR A 147 -12.82 -15.10 14.49
CA TYR A 147 -12.36 -13.79 14.06
C TYR A 147 -12.53 -12.78 15.19
N HIS A 148 -11.43 -12.19 15.64
CA HIS A 148 -11.44 -11.13 16.64
C HIS A 148 -11.54 -9.78 15.95
N TRP A 149 -12.71 -9.17 16.03
CA TRP A 149 -13.01 -7.88 15.43
C TRP A 149 -13.03 -6.77 16.47
N THR A 150 -12.17 -5.76 16.29
CA THR A 150 -12.19 -4.53 17.07
C THR A 150 -13.01 -3.49 16.32
N GLN A 151 -14.15 -3.09 16.88
CA GLN A 151 -15.03 -2.08 16.29
C GLN A 151 -14.47 -0.67 16.47
N SER A 152 -15.06 0.32 15.77
CA SER A 152 -14.62 1.73 15.83
C SER A 152 -14.78 2.37 17.22
N ASP A 153 -15.67 1.83 18.04
CA ASP A 153 -15.86 2.25 19.44
C ASP A 153 -14.86 1.59 20.43
N GLY A 154 -13.92 0.78 19.91
CA GLY A 154 -12.96 0.03 20.72
C GLY A 154 -13.49 -1.30 21.26
N THR A 155 -14.77 -1.63 21.06
CA THR A 155 -15.34 -2.90 21.52
C THR A 155 -14.77 -4.06 20.71
N ARG A 156 -14.31 -5.10 21.40
CA ARG A 156 -13.82 -6.33 20.77
C ARG A 156 -14.92 -7.39 20.75
N LYS A 157 -15.20 -7.94 19.57
CA LYS A 157 -16.14 -9.04 19.36
C LYS A 157 -15.41 -10.23 18.76
N THR A 158 -15.80 -11.44 19.19
CA THR A 158 -15.37 -12.68 18.55
C THR A 158 -16.51 -13.15 17.67
N LEU A 159 -16.22 -13.34 16.38
CA LEU A 159 -17.16 -13.78 15.35
C LEU A 159 -16.77 -15.18 14.91
N THR A 160 -17.75 -15.94 14.46
CA THR A 160 -17.59 -17.30 13.93
C THR A 160 -17.46 -17.29 12.40
N GLU A 161 -17.08 -18.41 11.80
CA GLU A 161 -17.10 -18.58 10.33
C GLU A 161 -18.47 -18.36 9.70
N ALA A 162 -19.56 -18.63 10.45
CA ALA A 162 -20.92 -18.39 9.96
C ALA A 162 -21.27 -16.89 9.87
N GLU A 163 -20.54 -16.02 10.56
CA GLU A 163 -20.79 -14.59 10.62
C GLU A 163 -19.83 -13.78 9.71
N VAL A 164 -18.76 -14.41 9.23
CA VAL A 164 -17.72 -13.72 8.44
C VAL A 164 -17.45 -14.47 7.13
N TRP A 165 -17.68 -13.82 6.01
CA TRP A 165 -17.17 -14.30 4.73
C TRP A 165 -15.75 -13.77 4.54
N HIS A 166 -14.77 -14.66 4.67
CA HIS A 166 -13.35 -14.35 4.52
C HIS A 166 -12.88 -14.68 3.09
N VAL A 167 -12.52 -13.66 2.34
CA VAL A 167 -11.92 -13.77 1.01
C VAL A 167 -10.41 -13.60 1.14
N ARG A 168 -9.64 -14.55 0.59
CA ARG A 168 -8.18 -14.59 0.72
C ARG A 168 -7.52 -14.63 -0.65
N LEU A 169 -6.42 -13.91 -0.80
CA LEU A 169 -5.48 -14.13 -1.87
C LEU A 169 -4.59 -15.35 -1.60
N PHE A 170 -3.64 -15.60 -2.51
CA PHE A 170 -2.60 -16.60 -2.30
C PHE A 170 -1.94 -16.44 -0.93
N GLY A 171 -1.78 -17.53 -0.19
CA GLY A 171 -1.27 -17.48 1.19
C GLY A 171 -1.09 -18.85 1.83
N ASN A 172 -1.05 -18.89 3.16
CA ASN A 172 -0.80 -20.09 3.97
C ASN A 172 -2.05 -20.91 4.34
N GLY A 173 -3.20 -20.64 3.71
CA GLY A 173 -4.47 -21.31 4.02
C GLY A 173 -5.28 -20.62 5.11
N LEU A 174 -4.69 -19.98 6.11
CA LEU A 174 -5.38 -19.21 7.14
C LEU A 174 -5.54 -17.75 6.72
N VAL A 175 -4.47 -17.12 6.25
CA VAL A 175 -4.45 -15.74 5.78
C VAL A 175 -3.79 -15.65 4.41
N GLY A 176 -4.28 -14.72 3.60
CA GLY A 176 -3.66 -14.36 2.33
C GLY A 176 -2.44 -13.47 2.53
N LEU A 177 -1.49 -13.54 1.61
CA LEU A 177 -0.30 -12.69 1.58
C LEU A 177 -0.67 -11.32 1.02
N SER A 178 -0.16 -10.26 1.67
CA SER A 178 -0.38 -8.89 1.23
C SER A 178 0.52 -8.55 0.03
N PRO A 179 -0.01 -8.25 -1.16
CA PRO A 179 0.79 -7.76 -2.29
C PRO A 179 1.55 -6.49 -1.94
N LEU A 180 0.90 -5.57 -1.21
CA LEU A 180 1.53 -4.32 -0.78
C LEU A 180 2.72 -4.56 0.15
N ALA A 181 2.66 -5.56 1.04
CA ALA A 181 3.79 -5.91 1.90
C ALA A 181 4.97 -6.44 1.08
N HIS A 182 4.70 -7.19 0.00
CA HIS A 182 5.73 -7.66 -0.93
C HIS A 182 6.31 -6.52 -1.78
N ALA A 183 5.48 -5.55 -2.19
CA ALA A 183 5.91 -4.36 -2.92
C ALA A 183 6.65 -3.34 -2.04
N LYS A 184 6.69 -3.49 -0.71
CA LYS A 184 7.17 -2.50 0.25
C LYS A 184 8.54 -1.91 -0.10
N LYS A 185 9.48 -2.74 -0.54
CA LYS A 185 10.82 -2.29 -0.92
C LYS A 185 10.80 -1.40 -2.16
N ALA A 186 10.09 -1.81 -3.21
CA ALA A 186 9.94 -1.03 -4.45
C ALA A 186 9.20 0.29 -4.19
N VAL A 187 8.13 0.25 -3.37
CA VAL A 187 7.39 1.44 -2.94
C VAL A 187 8.29 2.39 -2.14
N GLY A 188 9.12 1.88 -1.22
CA GLY A 188 10.07 2.68 -0.45
C GLY A 188 11.08 3.40 -1.34
N VAL A 189 11.61 2.73 -2.37
CA VAL A 189 12.51 3.32 -3.36
C VAL A 189 11.79 4.40 -4.17
N ALA A 190 10.55 4.16 -4.60
CA ALA A 190 9.75 5.14 -5.32
C ALA A 190 9.49 6.40 -4.48
N LEU A 191 9.09 6.25 -3.21
CA LEU A 191 8.88 7.37 -2.29
C LEU A 191 10.17 8.19 -2.06
N ALA A 192 11.29 7.51 -1.82
CA ALA A 192 12.58 8.18 -1.65
C ALA A 192 13.02 8.93 -2.92
N GLY A 193 12.76 8.37 -4.10
CA GLY A 193 13.00 9.01 -5.38
C GLY A 193 12.12 10.26 -5.58
N ASP A 194 10.85 10.18 -5.27
CA ASP A 194 9.91 11.31 -5.36
C ASP A 194 10.29 12.43 -4.37
N ASP A 195 10.68 12.09 -3.13
CA ASP A 195 11.18 13.07 -2.15
C ASP A 195 12.45 13.77 -2.69
N LYS A 196 13.41 13.02 -3.25
CA LYS A 196 14.65 13.59 -3.80
C LYS A 196 14.39 14.51 -5.00
N ILE A 197 13.52 14.10 -5.92
CA ILE A 197 13.12 14.91 -7.09
C ILE A 197 12.40 16.16 -6.64
N THR A 198 11.46 16.05 -5.71
CA THR A 198 10.70 17.18 -5.16
C THR A 198 11.65 18.18 -4.50
N HIS A 199 12.63 17.71 -3.70
CA HIS A 199 13.63 18.55 -3.09
C HIS A 199 14.51 19.26 -4.12
N LEU A 200 14.89 18.55 -5.20
CA LEU A 200 15.69 19.14 -6.29
C LEU A 200 14.90 20.23 -7.02
N MET A 201 13.62 20.00 -7.29
CA MET A 201 12.74 20.95 -7.98
C MET A 201 12.38 22.16 -7.11
N SER A 202 12.11 21.95 -5.82
CA SER A 202 11.79 23.04 -4.89
C SER A 202 12.96 24.00 -4.68
N ASN A 203 14.20 23.51 -4.83
CA ASN A 203 15.41 24.35 -4.81
C ASN A 203 15.70 25.00 -6.20
N GLY A 204 14.69 25.06 -7.10
CA GLY A 204 14.76 25.74 -8.38
C GLY A 204 15.52 24.98 -9.45
N ALA A 205 15.77 23.67 -9.27
CA ALA A 205 16.59 22.84 -10.17
C ALA A 205 17.95 23.46 -10.53
N LYS A 206 18.35 24.50 -9.78
CA LYS A 206 19.64 25.16 -9.98
C LYS A 206 20.70 24.27 -9.36
N PRO A 207 21.74 23.92 -10.11
CA PRO A 207 22.81 23.12 -9.58
C PRO A 207 23.45 23.88 -8.42
N THR A 208 23.56 23.21 -7.27
CA THR A 208 24.35 23.72 -6.15
C THR A 208 25.78 23.82 -6.69
N GLY A 209 26.30 25.03 -6.75
CA GLY A 209 27.68 25.28 -7.23
C GLY A 209 28.61 25.44 -6.07
N THR A 210 29.91 25.27 -6.34
CA THR A 210 30.98 25.59 -5.41
C THR A 210 31.54 26.95 -5.77
N LEU A 211 31.63 27.84 -4.77
CA LEU A 211 32.29 29.11 -4.96
C LEU A 211 33.76 28.93 -4.62
N LEU A 212 34.65 28.99 -5.65
CA LEU A 212 36.09 28.94 -5.48
C LEU A 212 36.60 30.36 -5.24
N ALA A 213 37.23 30.61 -4.09
CA ALA A 213 37.87 31.88 -3.76
C ALA A 213 39.38 31.70 -3.76
N ALA A 214 40.12 32.68 -4.29
CA ALA A 214 41.57 32.64 -4.30
C ALA A 214 42.19 32.70 -2.88
N ASN A 215 41.52 33.38 -1.95
CA ASN A 215 41.92 33.46 -0.55
C ASN A 215 40.74 33.05 0.36
N TRP A 216 41.06 32.47 1.53
CA TRP A 216 40.05 32.06 2.49
C TRP A 216 39.30 33.29 3.05
N PRO A 217 37.96 33.44 2.82
CA PRO A 217 37.23 34.60 3.26
C PRO A 217 37.02 34.60 4.77
N THR A 218 36.94 35.78 5.37
CA THR A 218 36.56 35.94 6.81
C THR A 218 35.17 35.43 7.08
N LYS A 219 34.84 35.24 8.37
CA LYS A 219 33.51 34.76 8.77
C LYS A 219 32.39 35.68 8.27
N GLU A 220 32.59 37.00 8.45
CA GLU A 220 31.64 38.04 8.03
C GLU A 220 31.45 38.03 6.49
N GLN A 221 32.52 37.88 5.74
CA GLN A 221 32.47 37.79 4.27
C GLN A 221 31.75 36.53 3.79
N ARG A 222 31.92 35.39 4.47
CA ARG A 222 31.20 34.17 4.16
C ARG A 222 29.70 34.29 4.43
N ASP A 223 29.32 34.90 5.56
CA ASP A 223 27.92 35.07 5.94
C ASP A 223 27.21 36.06 4.99
N ALA A 224 27.87 37.13 4.58
CA ALA A 224 27.38 38.07 3.56
C ALA A 224 27.18 37.40 2.20
N LEU A 225 28.20 36.69 1.71
CA LEU A 225 28.13 35.93 0.46
C LEU A 225 27.01 34.86 0.47
N ARG A 226 26.85 34.18 1.60
CA ARG A 226 25.80 33.17 1.75
C ARG A 226 24.41 33.79 1.66
N THR A 227 24.22 34.96 2.27
CA THR A 227 22.95 35.70 2.25
C THR A 227 22.64 36.19 0.85
N GLU A 228 23.62 36.75 0.16
CA GLU A 228 23.50 37.25 -1.22
C GLU A 228 23.23 36.12 -2.22
N MET A 229 24.00 35.03 -2.13
CA MET A 229 23.76 33.85 -2.96
C MET A 229 22.43 33.16 -2.70
N ASN A 230 21.97 33.10 -1.44
CA ASN A 230 20.64 32.58 -1.13
C ASN A 230 19.53 33.48 -1.69
N GLY A 231 19.72 34.82 -1.68
CA GLY A 231 18.79 35.74 -2.32
C GLY A 231 18.68 35.52 -3.83
N LEU A 232 19.81 35.26 -4.51
CA LEU A 232 19.87 34.96 -5.95
C LEU A 232 19.27 33.58 -6.29
N ILE A 233 19.47 32.58 -5.43
CA ILE A 233 18.96 31.22 -5.65
C ILE A 233 17.46 31.13 -5.41
N ASN A 234 16.95 31.82 -4.39
CA ASN A 234 15.56 31.75 -3.97
C ASN A 234 14.72 32.95 -4.45
N GLY A 235 15.34 33.99 -5.02
CA GLY A 235 14.67 35.18 -5.55
C GLY A 235 14.07 34.95 -6.93
N ASP A 236 12.96 35.63 -7.18
CA ASP A 236 12.23 35.58 -8.47
C ASP A 236 12.89 36.47 -9.55
N GLN A 237 14.09 36.96 -9.28
CA GLN A 237 14.79 37.90 -10.16
C GLN A 237 15.99 37.24 -10.82
N THR A 238 16.05 37.40 -12.14
CA THR A 238 17.17 36.97 -13.00
C THR A 238 18.33 37.97 -12.89
N GLU A 239 18.83 38.22 -11.70
CA GLU A 239 19.97 39.13 -11.50
C GLU A 239 21.29 38.40 -11.69
N LEU A 240 22.20 39.05 -12.43
CA LEU A 240 23.56 38.56 -12.60
C LEU A 240 24.32 38.71 -11.28
N ALA A 241 24.79 37.60 -10.70
CA ALA A 241 25.67 37.65 -9.55
C ALA A 241 27.05 38.23 -9.96
N VAL A 242 27.42 39.39 -9.36
CA VAL A 242 28.73 39.95 -9.57
C VAL A 242 29.68 39.37 -8.49
N LEU A 243 30.57 38.47 -8.91
CA LEU A 243 31.55 37.87 -8.03
C LEU A 243 32.84 38.72 -8.01
N GLY A 244 33.19 39.29 -6.85
CA GLY A 244 34.41 40.04 -6.64
C GLY A 244 35.58 39.18 -6.16
N GLY A 245 36.82 39.70 -6.23
CA GLY A 245 37.96 39.08 -5.54
C GLY A 245 38.49 37.77 -6.14
N GLY A 246 38.37 37.57 -7.45
CA GLY A 246 38.89 36.36 -8.12
C GLY A 246 38.07 35.09 -7.82
N MET A 247 36.83 35.24 -7.35
CA MET A 247 35.93 34.12 -7.12
C MET A 247 35.43 33.54 -8.45
N LYS A 248 35.39 32.22 -8.54
CA LYS A 248 34.81 31.48 -9.66
C LYS A 248 33.65 30.63 -9.15
N PHE A 249 32.51 30.78 -9.76
CA PHE A 249 31.37 29.89 -9.51
C PHE A 249 31.52 28.68 -10.46
N GLN A 250 31.62 27.50 -9.87
CA GLN A 250 31.61 26.25 -10.60
C GLN A 250 30.27 25.58 -10.33
N ALA A 251 29.38 25.64 -11.30
CA ALA A 251 28.12 24.93 -11.24
C ALA A 251 28.38 23.41 -11.23
N MET A 252 27.76 22.70 -10.28
CA MET A 252 27.71 21.26 -10.33
C MET A 252 26.60 20.90 -11.33
N SER A 253 26.98 20.37 -12.49
CA SER A 253 26.05 19.76 -13.44
C SER A 253 25.35 18.54 -12.80
N LEU A 254 24.17 18.18 -13.30
CA LEU A 254 23.52 16.91 -12.95
C LEU A 254 24.53 15.78 -13.10
N THR A 255 24.78 15.07 -12.02
CA THR A 255 25.74 13.96 -12.04
C THR A 255 25.14 12.77 -12.81
N PRO A 256 25.96 11.88 -13.35
CA PRO A 256 25.48 10.60 -13.90
C PRO A 256 24.57 9.85 -12.92
N GLU A 257 24.82 9.98 -11.61
CA GLU A 257 24.00 9.40 -10.53
C GLU A 257 22.56 9.96 -10.50
N ASP A 258 22.36 11.23 -10.89
CA ASP A 258 21.02 11.82 -10.97
C ASP A 258 20.24 11.29 -12.18
N LEU A 259 20.92 10.92 -13.27
CA LEU A 259 20.34 10.24 -14.43
C LEU A 259 19.98 8.77 -14.10
N GLU A 260 20.81 8.08 -13.31
CA GLU A 260 20.51 6.74 -12.82
C GLU A 260 19.27 6.71 -11.89
N LEU A 261 19.01 7.81 -11.17
CA LEU A 261 17.81 7.94 -10.34
C LEU A 261 16.53 7.80 -11.16
N LEU A 262 16.49 8.39 -12.36
CA LEU A 262 15.31 8.28 -13.26
C LEU A 262 15.13 6.84 -13.75
N ALA A 263 16.21 6.14 -14.10
CA ALA A 263 16.18 4.74 -14.50
C ALA A 263 15.72 3.84 -13.33
N THR A 264 16.23 4.08 -12.13
CA THR A 264 15.83 3.37 -10.90
C THR A 264 14.34 3.59 -10.58
N ARG A 265 13.83 4.81 -10.76
CA ARG A 265 12.42 5.12 -10.58
C ARG A 265 11.56 4.33 -11.55
N ARG A 266 11.90 4.32 -12.84
CA ARG A 266 11.17 3.55 -13.85
C ARG A 266 11.13 2.06 -13.50
N PHE A 267 12.27 1.49 -13.12
CA PHE A 267 12.37 0.10 -12.68
C PHE A 267 11.48 -0.18 -11.46
N SER A 268 11.44 0.74 -10.48
CA SER A 268 10.56 0.59 -9.30
C SER A 268 9.09 0.55 -9.66
N LEU A 269 8.64 1.35 -10.65
CA LEU A 269 7.25 1.33 -11.12
C LEU A 269 6.91 0.00 -11.80
N GLU A 270 7.83 -0.54 -12.61
CA GLU A 270 7.66 -1.85 -13.25
C GLU A 270 7.64 -2.99 -12.21
N GLU A 271 8.45 -2.92 -11.17
CA GLU A 271 8.40 -3.89 -10.06
C GLU A 271 7.08 -3.83 -9.29
N ILE A 272 6.57 -2.63 -9.02
CA ILE A 272 5.25 -2.46 -8.39
C ILE A 272 4.18 -3.12 -9.26
N ALA A 273 4.12 -2.80 -10.55
CA ALA A 273 3.14 -3.39 -11.47
C ALA A 273 3.23 -4.93 -11.49
N ARG A 274 4.44 -5.48 -11.51
CA ARG A 274 4.69 -6.93 -11.48
C ARG A 274 4.16 -7.60 -10.21
N VAL A 275 4.33 -6.97 -9.04
CA VAL A 275 3.81 -7.51 -7.76
C VAL A 275 2.28 -7.55 -7.75
N PHE A 276 1.63 -6.56 -8.34
CA PHE A 276 0.17 -6.52 -8.46
C PHE A 276 -0.37 -7.35 -9.64
N GLY A 277 0.50 -7.92 -10.48
CA GLY A 277 0.10 -8.69 -11.67
C GLY A 277 -0.53 -7.83 -12.76
N VAL A 278 -0.20 -6.54 -12.80
CA VAL A 278 -0.65 -5.58 -13.81
C VAL A 278 0.47 -5.42 -14.84
N PRO A 279 0.16 -5.46 -16.17
CA PRO A 279 1.15 -5.35 -17.24
C PRO A 279 1.79 -3.96 -17.33
#